data_3359a3a080670835e3a38738243fd8b3
#
_entry.id   3359a3a080670835e3a38738243fd8b3
#
_cell.length_a   1.000
_cell.length_b   1.000
_cell.length_c   1.000
_cell.angle_alpha   90.00
_cell.angle_beta   90.00
_cell.angle_gamma   90.00
#
_symmetry.space_group_name_H-M   'P 1'
#
loop_
_entity.id
_entity.type
_entity.pdbx_description
1 polymer ?
#
loop_
_entity_poly.entity_id
_entity_poly.type
_entity_poly.pdbx_seq_one_letter_code
_entity_poly.pdbx_strand_id
1 'polypeptide(L)' 'MENRIKIGDFIKLTGSTLKTVIYYHKIGLLPEPERSAGGYRLYGTEELNRMRLIKRLKSLGLDLHRIKE' A
#
# COMPACT_ATOMS: atom_id res chain seq x y z
N MET A 1 -17.90 -0.58 -10.25
CA MET A 1 -17.25 0.71 -10.11
C MET A 1 -16.32 0.71 -8.90
N GLU A 2 -15.15 1.21 -9.08
CA GLU A 2 -14.16 1.19 -8.01
C GLU A 2 -14.23 2.45 -7.17
N ASN A 3 -14.17 2.25 -5.88
CA ASN A 3 -14.04 3.35 -4.94
C ASN A 3 -12.57 3.51 -4.61
N ARG A 4 -12.01 4.62 -5.06
CA ARG A 4 -10.62 4.91 -4.80
C ARG A 4 -10.50 5.96 -3.73
N ILE A 5 -9.47 5.83 -2.90
CA ILE A 5 -9.27 6.72 -1.77
C ILE A 5 -7.87 7.31 -1.82
N LYS A 6 -7.70 8.44 -1.16
CA LYS A 6 -6.41 9.09 -1.07
C LYS A 6 -5.56 8.43 -0.01
N ILE A 7 -4.27 8.77 0.01
CA ILE A 7 -3.31 8.11 0.88
C ILE A 7 -3.67 8.25 2.36
N GLY A 8 -4.26 9.37 2.77
CA GLY A 8 -4.64 9.55 4.16
C GLY A 8 -5.64 8.51 4.63
N ASP A 9 -6.66 8.25 3.82
CA ASP A 9 -7.67 7.24 4.15
C ASP A 9 -7.08 5.85 4.03
N PHE A 10 -6.21 5.63 3.05
CA PHE A 10 -5.54 4.35 2.89
C PHE A 10 -4.73 4.00 4.13
N ILE A 11 -4.01 4.97 4.66
CA ILE A 11 -3.21 4.79 5.87
C ILE A 11 -4.10 4.40 7.05
N LYS A 12 -5.23 5.07 7.21
CA LYS A 12 -6.17 4.76 8.29
C LYS A 12 -6.76 3.37 8.15
N LEU A 13 -7.18 3.02 6.94
CA LEU A 13 -7.78 1.72 6.68
C LEU A 13 -6.82 0.57 6.93
N THR A 14 -5.57 0.75 6.57
CA THR A 14 -4.58 -0.32 6.67
C THR A 14 -3.83 -0.32 7.99
N GLY A 15 -4.02 0.70 8.82
CA GLY A 15 -3.28 0.80 10.07
C GLY A 15 -1.79 1.03 9.85
N SER A 16 -1.43 1.73 8.79
CA SER A 16 -0.05 1.99 8.42
C SER A 16 0.32 3.44 8.75
N THR A 17 1.54 3.83 8.39
CA THR A 17 1.98 5.21 8.48
C THR A 17 2.33 5.70 7.09
N LEU A 18 2.33 7.02 6.94
CA LEU A 18 2.73 7.62 5.66
C LEU A 18 4.13 7.18 5.27
N LYS A 19 5.04 7.20 6.22
CA LYS A 19 6.43 6.82 5.96
C LYS A 19 6.53 5.40 5.44
N THR A 20 5.78 4.47 6.05
CA THR A 20 5.80 3.08 5.66
C THR A 20 5.27 2.89 4.24
N VAL A 21 4.13 3.53 3.93
CA VAL A 21 3.52 3.38 2.60
C VAL A 21 4.46 3.92 1.53
N ILE A 22 5.03 5.10 1.74
CA ILE A 22 5.95 5.69 0.77
C ILE A 22 7.19 4.81 0.59
N TYR A 23 7.71 4.26 1.68
CA TYR A 23 8.86 3.36 1.62
C TYR A 23 8.53 2.12 0.80
N TYR A 24 7.35 1.54 1.00
CA TYR A 24 6.95 0.35 0.26
C TYR A 24 6.83 0.62 -1.22
N HIS A 25 6.37 1.81 -1.60
CA HIS A 25 6.37 2.19 -3.02
C HIS A 25 7.80 2.28 -3.54
N LYS A 26 8.67 2.88 -2.75
CA LYS A 26 10.05 3.12 -3.17
C LYS A 26 10.80 1.82 -3.45
N ILE A 27 10.58 0.81 -2.62
CA ILE A 27 11.28 -0.48 -2.79
C ILE A 27 10.52 -1.45 -3.69
N GLY A 28 9.38 -1.03 -4.24
CA GLY A 28 8.62 -1.85 -5.16
C GLY A 28 7.79 -2.94 -4.51
N LEU A 29 7.60 -2.86 -3.20
CA LEU A 29 6.80 -3.85 -2.48
C LEU A 29 5.31 -3.60 -2.65
N LEU A 30 4.91 -2.34 -2.70
CA LEU A 30 3.54 -1.92 -2.93
C LEU A 30 3.50 -1.16 -4.24
N PRO A 31 2.72 -1.62 -5.24
CA PRO A 31 2.70 -0.95 -6.53
C PRO A 31 2.18 0.48 -6.41
N GLU A 32 2.70 1.36 -7.24
CA GLU A 32 2.22 2.75 -7.29
C GLU A 32 0.80 2.75 -7.85
N PRO A 33 -0.13 3.39 -7.17
CA PRO A 33 -1.50 3.45 -7.67
C PRO A 33 -1.62 4.52 -8.75
N GLU A 34 -2.79 4.56 -9.38
CA GLU A 34 -3.11 5.62 -10.33
C GLU A 34 -3.11 6.96 -9.60
N ARG A 35 -2.93 8.02 -10.37
CA ARG A 35 -2.98 9.38 -9.83
C ARG A 35 -4.16 10.12 -10.42
N SER A 36 -4.74 11.01 -9.62
CA SER A 36 -5.79 11.89 -10.08
C SER A 36 -5.22 12.96 -11.01
N ALA A 37 -6.11 13.74 -11.60
CA ALA A 37 -5.69 14.86 -12.45
C ALA A 37 -4.81 15.84 -11.69
N GLY A 38 -5.02 15.97 -10.38
CA GLY A 38 -4.21 16.84 -9.54
C GLY A 38 -2.93 16.22 -9.01
N GLY A 39 -2.61 14.99 -9.43
CA GLY A 39 -1.38 14.34 -9.02
C GLY A 39 -1.46 13.55 -7.73
N TYR A 40 -2.64 13.39 -7.15
CA TYR A 40 -2.81 12.63 -5.91
C TYR A 40 -2.89 11.14 -6.20
N ARG A 41 -2.26 10.34 -5.34
CA ARG A 41 -2.36 8.89 -5.43
C ARG A 41 -3.79 8.45 -5.09
N LEU A 42 -4.32 7.53 -5.90
CA LEU A 42 -5.67 7.01 -5.72
C LEU A 42 -5.59 5.50 -5.49
N TYR A 43 -5.79 5.10 -4.24
CA TYR A 43 -5.65 3.71 -3.83
C TYR A 43 -6.96 2.96 -4.00
N GLY A 44 -6.90 1.77 -4.58
CA GLY A 44 -8.08 0.95 -4.78
C GLY A 44 -7.94 -0.40 -4.11
N THR A 45 -8.82 -1.33 -4.52
CA THR A 45 -8.87 -2.67 -3.96
C THR A 45 -7.54 -3.40 -4.09
N GLU A 46 -6.87 -3.21 -5.21
CA GLU A 46 -5.62 -3.89 -5.48
C GLU A 46 -4.57 -3.53 -4.43
N GLU A 47 -4.43 -2.24 -4.15
CA GLU A 47 -3.44 -1.79 -3.17
C GLU A 47 -3.84 -2.20 -1.75
N LEU A 48 -5.14 -2.19 -1.45
CA LEU A 48 -5.61 -2.64 -0.15
C LEU A 48 -5.29 -4.11 0.09
N ASN A 49 -5.57 -4.94 -0.91
CA ASN A 49 -5.29 -6.38 -0.80
C ASN A 49 -3.80 -6.64 -0.67
N ARG A 50 -2.99 -5.90 -1.42
CA ARG A 50 -1.55 -6.05 -1.36
C ARG A 50 -1.03 -5.69 0.03
N MET A 51 -1.51 -4.58 0.58
CA MET A 51 -1.08 -4.16 1.91
C MET A 51 -1.50 -5.17 2.97
N ARG A 52 -2.70 -5.73 2.87
CA ARG A 52 -3.13 -6.78 3.80
C ARG A 52 -2.22 -7.98 3.74
N LEU A 53 -1.85 -8.39 2.53
CA LEU A 53 -0.94 -9.51 2.35
C LEU A 53 0.42 -9.22 2.99
N ILE A 54 0.96 -8.03 2.75
CA ILE A 54 2.24 -7.64 3.32
C ILE A 54 2.19 -7.73 4.84
N LYS A 55 1.14 -7.18 5.45
CA LYS A 55 1.03 -7.17 6.90
C LYS A 55 0.91 -8.59 7.46
N ARG A 56 0.16 -9.45 6.77
CA ARG A 56 0.03 -10.84 7.20
C ARG A 56 1.37 -11.56 7.15
N LEU A 57 2.11 -11.39 6.05
CA LEU A 57 3.39 -12.06 5.91
C LEU A 57 4.40 -11.56 6.92
N LYS A 58 4.38 -10.26 7.22
CA LYS A 58 5.26 -9.72 8.25
C LYS A 58 4.91 -10.27 9.63
N SER A 59 3.63 -10.46 9.90
CA SER A 59 3.22 -11.00 11.20
C SER A 59 3.65 -12.45 11.35
N LEU A 60 3.95 -13.14 10.24
CA LEU A 60 4.47 -14.49 10.26
C LEU A 60 5.99 -14.56 10.35
N GLY A 61 6.63 -13.40 10.46
CA GLY A 61 8.08 -13.34 10.63
C GLY A 61 8.88 -13.21 9.35
N LEU A 62 8.22 -13.01 8.20
CA LEU A 62 8.93 -12.86 6.94
C LEU A 62 9.45 -11.43 6.80
N ASP A 63 10.67 -11.29 6.31
CA ASP A 63 11.23 -9.97 6.10
C ASP A 63 10.78 -9.40 4.75
N LEU A 64 11.06 -8.11 4.55
CA LEU A 64 10.58 -7.40 3.37
C LEU A 64 11.14 -7.94 2.06
N HIS A 65 12.37 -8.43 2.09
CA HIS A 65 12.97 -9.00 0.88
C HIS A 65 12.23 -10.24 0.42
N ARG A 66 11.88 -11.10 1.36
CA ARG A 66 11.13 -12.31 1.03
C ARG A 66 9.73 -12.00 0.57
N ILE A 67 9.11 -11.02 1.18
CA ILE A 67 7.76 -10.62 0.79
C ILE A 67 7.74 -10.10 -0.63
N LYS A 68 8.75 -9.33 -1.01
CA LYS A 68 8.84 -8.75 -2.34
C LYS A 68 8.96 -9.82 -3.42
N GLU A 69 9.67 -10.88 -3.12
CA GLU A 69 9.80 -12.00 -4.04
C GLU A 69 8.51 -12.79 -4.14
#